data_d0cadf1510451526f49b46259af7ef6e
#
_entry.id   d0cadf1510451526f49b46259af7ef6e
#
_cell.length_a   1.000
_cell.length_b   1.000
_cell.length_c   1.000
_cell.angle_alpha   90.00
_cell.angle_beta   90.00
_cell.angle_gamma   90.00
#
_symmetry.space_group_name_H-M   'P 1'
#
loop_
_entity.id
_entity.type
_entity.pdbx_description
1 polymer ?
#
loop_
_entity_poly.entity_id
_entity_poly.type
_entity_poly.pdbx_seq_one_letter_code
_entity_poly.pdbx_strand_id
1 'polypeptide(L)'
;MSASKAITVFHLPFSFMLPQRIAAERGYFADEGLDVDLVERDRTCVTNKYIPAEETLTGDNDVDLYPICKWESLKRTWEFDDGRIVAKGTFADQPYAVFVRPDSGIEGPADLANVPVGVNRRTGQEYTAIRALEEHMDEDEVVIEGHGMPTDRLRALRDGDVDAVTLLDPHITLAEHLGFEKVLEFENHMGVVGAEALEGETLDAFMRAYRRAVEEINADPDAYRDQYLDMLWKDEEVAPDLFDDVDVDAVRDSIEVPEYEVPELADREDLDYHLDWMKRRQLIDDDADIDAIVSPLR
;
A
#
# COMPACT_ATOMS: atom_id res chain seq x y z
N MET A 1 -25.12 27.88 -9.31
CA MET A 1 -24.18 26.95 -8.68
C MET A 1 -24.23 25.71 -9.54
N SER A 2 -23.11 25.28 -10.11
CA SER A 2 -23.03 23.97 -10.81
C SER A 2 -23.31 22.89 -9.76
N ALA A 3 -24.05 21.84 -10.13
CA ALA A 3 -24.18 20.68 -9.24
C ALA A 3 -22.78 20.09 -8.99
N SER A 4 -22.46 19.75 -7.75
CA SER A 4 -21.24 19.05 -7.43
C SER A 4 -21.24 17.69 -8.18
N LYS A 5 -20.08 17.28 -8.67
CA LYS A 5 -19.93 15.99 -9.32
C LYS A 5 -19.71 14.93 -8.24
N ALA A 6 -20.61 13.96 -8.16
CA ALA A 6 -20.47 12.82 -7.24
C ALA A 6 -19.40 11.87 -7.75
N ILE A 7 -18.51 11.44 -6.87
CA ILE A 7 -17.51 10.41 -7.12
C ILE A 7 -17.35 9.50 -5.90
N THR A 8 -17.13 8.23 -6.14
CA THR A 8 -16.87 7.22 -5.11
C THR A 8 -15.39 6.86 -5.12
N VAL A 9 -14.77 6.86 -3.93
CA VAL A 9 -13.35 6.58 -3.76
C VAL A 9 -13.18 5.46 -2.75
N PHE A 10 -12.46 4.41 -3.14
CA PHE A 10 -12.12 3.32 -2.23
C PHE A 10 -11.26 3.83 -1.08
N HIS A 11 -11.61 3.42 0.14
CA HIS A 11 -10.91 3.81 1.36
C HIS A 11 -10.76 2.65 2.33
N LEU A 12 -9.59 2.56 2.93
CA LEU A 12 -9.28 1.71 4.08
C LEU A 12 -8.50 2.55 5.11
N PRO A 13 -8.51 2.18 6.39
CA PRO A 13 -7.78 2.89 7.43
C PRO A 13 -6.27 2.62 7.37
N PHE A 14 -5.71 2.53 6.17
CA PHE A 14 -4.28 2.42 5.96
C PHE A 14 -3.61 3.79 5.99
N SER A 15 -2.40 3.82 6.51
CA SER A 15 -1.56 5.02 6.59
C SER A 15 -1.40 5.72 5.24
N PHE A 16 -1.25 4.96 4.14
CA PHE A 16 -1.12 5.53 2.80
C PHE A 16 -2.42 6.14 2.22
N MET A 17 -3.57 5.93 2.86
CA MET A 17 -4.84 6.53 2.48
C MET A 17 -5.22 7.74 3.35
N LEU A 18 -4.35 8.13 4.28
CA LEU A 18 -4.59 9.28 5.15
C LEU A 18 -4.87 10.58 4.40
N PRO A 19 -4.14 10.97 3.33
CA PRO A 19 -4.42 12.23 2.65
C PRO A 19 -5.83 12.35 2.07
N GLN A 20 -6.39 11.28 1.49
CA GLN A 20 -7.76 11.32 0.97
C GLN A 20 -8.81 11.46 2.08
N ARG A 21 -8.57 10.84 3.24
CA ARG A 21 -9.41 11.01 4.42
C ARG A 21 -9.38 12.45 4.93
N ILE A 22 -8.19 13.03 5.07
CA ILE A 22 -8.04 14.42 5.49
C ILE A 22 -8.69 15.38 4.48
N ALA A 23 -8.54 15.14 3.18
CA ALA A 23 -9.20 15.94 2.15
C ALA A 23 -10.73 15.92 2.30
N ALA A 24 -11.31 14.77 2.61
CA ALA A 24 -12.75 14.64 2.86
C ALA A 24 -13.16 15.31 4.16
N GLU A 25 -12.48 15.07 5.28
CA GLU A 25 -12.78 15.63 6.60
C GLU A 25 -12.67 17.17 6.62
N ARG A 26 -11.71 17.73 5.88
CA ARG A 26 -11.50 19.18 5.74
C ARG A 26 -12.43 19.85 4.72
N GLY A 27 -13.18 19.07 3.95
CA GLY A 27 -14.05 19.59 2.90
C GLY A 27 -13.33 20.08 1.65
N TYR A 28 -12.06 19.67 1.43
CA TYR A 28 -11.28 20.10 0.28
C TYR A 28 -11.86 19.64 -1.06
N PHE A 29 -12.46 18.45 -1.07
CA PHE A 29 -13.19 17.98 -2.25
C PHE A 29 -14.41 18.84 -2.56
N ALA A 30 -15.17 19.22 -1.53
CA ALA A 30 -16.35 20.08 -1.69
C ALA A 30 -15.98 21.49 -2.20
N ASP A 31 -14.84 22.04 -1.74
CA ASP A 31 -14.29 23.31 -2.22
C ASP A 31 -13.98 23.28 -3.72
N GLU A 32 -13.57 22.11 -4.24
CA GLU A 32 -13.30 21.87 -5.66
C GLU A 32 -14.56 21.45 -6.45
N GLY A 33 -15.73 21.46 -5.84
CA GLY A 33 -17.00 21.12 -6.47
C GLY A 33 -17.25 19.61 -6.64
N LEU A 34 -16.56 18.78 -5.87
CA LEU A 34 -16.74 17.34 -5.83
C LEU A 34 -17.55 16.92 -4.59
N ASP A 35 -18.42 15.95 -4.78
CA ASP A 35 -19.14 15.24 -3.72
C ASP A 35 -18.53 13.84 -3.63
N VAL A 36 -17.53 13.70 -2.74
CA VAL A 36 -16.74 12.48 -2.60
C VAL A 36 -17.30 11.59 -1.52
N ASP A 37 -17.68 10.38 -1.89
CA ASP A 37 -18.02 9.29 -0.97
C ASP A 37 -16.81 8.37 -0.79
N LEU A 38 -16.25 8.32 0.43
CA LEU A 38 -15.20 7.39 0.80
C LEU A 38 -15.85 6.05 1.17
N VAL A 39 -15.75 5.07 0.26
CA VAL A 39 -16.33 3.75 0.45
C VAL A 39 -15.36 2.89 1.25
N GLU A 40 -15.61 2.78 2.56
CA GLU A 40 -14.89 1.84 3.41
C GLU A 40 -15.36 0.40 3.13
N ARG A 41 -14.39 -0.48 2.94
CA ARG A 41 -14.64 -1.90 2.79
C ARG A 41 -14.17 -2.65 4.01
N ASP A 42 -14.90 -3.71 4.35
CA ASP A 42 -14.49 -4.61 5.40
C ASP A 42 -13.06 -5.14 5.11
N ARG A 43 -12.24 -5.27 6.15
CA ARG A 43 -10.86 -5.81 6.09
C ARG A 43 -10.75 -7.18 5.41
N THR A 44 -11.85 -7.87 5.22
CA THR A 44 -11.91 -9.14 4.48
C THR A 44 -11.35 -9.05 3.06
N CYS A 45 -11.34 -7.88 2.44
CA CYS A 45 -10.72 -7.69 1.12
C CYS A 45 -9.17 -7.68 1.14
N VAL A 46 -8.56 -7.71 2.33
CA VAL A 46 -7.08 -7.70 2.51
C VAL A 46 -6.58 -8.93 3.27
N THR A 47 -7.48 -9.84 3.67
CA THR A 47 -7.10 -11.08 4.34
C THR A 47 -6.59 -12.13 3.36
N ASN A 48 -5.85 -13.14 3.88
CA ASN A 48 -5.30 -14.29 3.15
C ASN A 48 -6.27 -15.11 2.32
N LYS A 49 -7.55 -14.84 2.42
CA LYS A 49 -8.49 -15.43 1.49
C LYS A 49 -8.27 -14.75 0.15
N TYR A 50 -7.82 -15.53 -0.81
CA TYR A 50 -7.88 -15.13 -2.20
C TYR A 50 -9.31 -14.71 -2.49
N ILE A 51 -9.51 -13.41 -2.49
CA ILE A 51 -10.72 -12.83 -3.04
C ILE A 51 -10.32 -12.43 -4.46
N PRO A 52 -10.95 -13.00 -5.48
CA PRO A 52 -10.70 -12.59 -6.85
C PRO A 52 -10.76 -11.07 -6.95
N ALA A 53 -9.93 -10.48 -7.80
CA ALA A 53 -9.93 -9.02 -7.97
C ALA A 53 -11.33 -8.51 -8.35
N GLU A 54 -12.10 -9.32 -9.07
CA GLU A 54 -13.49 -9.05 -9.40
C GLU A 54 -14.40 -8.86 -8.17
N GLU A 55 -14.09 -9.51 -7.06
CA GLU A 55 -14.87 -9.40 -5.83
C GLU A 55 -14.38 -8.27 -4.92
N THR A 56 -13.13 -7.82 -5.09
CA THR A 56 -12.52 -6.82 -4.20
C THR A 56 -12.63 -5.39 -4.69
N LEU A 57 -12.52 -5.16 -6.00
CA LEU A 57 -12.42 -3.82 -6.56
C LEU A 57 -13.40 -3.53 -7.70
N THR A 58 -13.89 -4.55 -8.39
CA THR A 58 -14.70 -4.40 -9.60
C THR A 58 -16.11 -4.98 -9.51
N GLY A 59 -16.41 -5.86 -8.61
CA GLY A 59 -17.73 -6.49 -8.48
C GLY A 59 -18.89 -5.50 -8.23
N ASP A 60 -19.76 -5.77 -7.27
CA ASP A 60 -20.81 -4.84 -6.82
C ASP A 60 -20.26 -3.54 -6.19
N ASN A 61 -19.00 -3.23 -6.46
CA ASN A 61 -18.20 -2.21 -5.81
C ASN A 61 -17.73 -1.17 -6.80
N ASP A 62 -18.59 -0.66 -7.62
CA ASP A 62 -18.35 0.48 -8.50
C ASP A 62 -17.77 1.66 -7.71
N VAL A 63 -16.45 1.77 -7.69
CA VAL A 63 -15.75 2.96 -7.22
C VAL A 63 -15.13 3.65 -8.43
N ASP A 64 -15.25 4.96 -8.46
CA ASP A 64 -14.70 5.77 -9.54
C ASP A 64 -13.17 5.88 -9.46
N LEU A 65 -12.60 5.71 -8.25
CA LEU A 65 -11.17 5.84 -8.00
C LEU A 65 -10.73 4.95 -6.85
N TYR A 66 -9.62 4.25 -7.03
CA TYR A 66 -9.02 3.46 -5.96
C TYR A 66 -7.49 3.58 -5.93
N PRO A 67 -6.91 3.99 -4.79
CA PRO A 67 -5.47 3.96 -4.59
C PRO A 67 -5.02 2.52 -4.35
N ILE A 68 -4.05 2.08 -5.12
CA ILE A 68 -3.49 0.73 -5.04
C ILE A 68 -1.99 0.80 -5.38
N CYS A 69 -1.21 -0.19 -4.95
CA CYS A 69 0.20 -0.23 -5.27
C CYS A 69 0.44 -0.35 -6.78
N LYS A 70 1.57 0.15 -7.23
CA LYS A 70 1.99 0.17 -8.63
C LYS A 70 1.84 -1.19 -9.33
N TRP A 71 2.28 -2.27 -8.67
CA TRP A 71 2.23 -3.64 -9.21
C TRP A 71 0.81 -4.12 -9.50
N GLU A 72 -0.07 -3.99 -8.51
CA GLU A 72 -1.46 -4.37 -8.66
C GLU A 72 -2.22 -3.42 -9.61
N SER A 73 -1.83 -2.14 -9.67
CA SER A 73 -2.38 -1.20 -10.66
C SER A 73 -2.14 -1.70 -12.08
N LEU A 74 -0.89 -2.06 -12.40
CA LEU A 74 -0.52 -2.59 -13.71
C LEU A 74 -1.30 -3.86 -14.05
N LYS A 75 -1.29 -4.81 -13.10
CA LYS A 75 -1.92 -6.11 -13.28
C LYS A 75 -3.44 -6.02 -13.46
N ARG A 76 -4.11 -5.31 -12.58
CA ARG A 76 -5.59 -5.22 -12.58
C ARG A 76 -6.11 -4.45 -13.77
N THR A 77 -5.49 -3.33 -14.10
CA THR A 77 -5.88 -2.55 -15.27
C THR A 77 -5.77 -3.38 -16.55
N TRP A 78 -4.74 -4.22 -16.66
CA TRP A 78 -4.59 -5.11 -17.80
C TRP A 78 -5.56 -6.31 -17.79
N GLU A 79 -5.59 -7.07 -16.69
CA GLU A 79 -6.34 -8.33 -16.60
C GLU A 79 -7.86 -8.12 -16.61
N PHE A 80 -8.34 -7.00 -16.05
CA PHE A 80 -9.77 -6.75 -15.87
C PHE A 80 -10.31 -5.60 -16.73
N ASP A 81 -9.45 -4.94 -17.51
CA ASP A 81 -9.80 -3.72 -18.27
C ASP A 81 -10.51 -2.67 -17.38
N ASP A 82 -10.01 -2.52 -16.16
CA ASP A 82 -10.63 -1.77 -15.07
C ASP A 82 -10.03 -0.37 -14.94
N GLY A 83 -10.47 0.53 -15.76
CA GLY A 83 -10.01 1.92 -15.76
C GLY A 83 -8.60 2.09 -16.33
N ARG A 84 -7.93 3.16 -15.87
CA ARG A 84 -6.56 3.52 -16.28
C ARG A 84 -5.79 4.07 -15.09
N ILE A 85 -4.49 3.84 -15.06
CA ILE A 85 -3.62 4.49 -14.08
C ILE A 85 -3.51 5.97 -14.44
N VAL A 86 -3.98 6.85 -13.55
CA VAL A 86 -4.08 8.28 -13.82
C VAL A 86 -3.07 9.12 -13.04
N ALA A 87 -2.65 8.65 -11.87
CA ALA A 87 -1.76 9.39 -10.99
C ALA A 87 -0.87 8.46 -10.16
N LYS A 88 0.22 9.01 -9.65
CA LYS A 88 1.11 8.41 -8.66
C LYS A 88 1.19 9.30 -7.42
N GLY A 89 1.69 8.75 -6.36
CA GLY A 89 2.00 9.43 -5.11
C GLY A 89 1.20 8.87 -3.94
N THR A 90 1.87 8.76 -2.82
CA THR A 90 1.30 8.54 -1.49
C THR A 90 2.31 8.91 -0.44
N PHE A 91 3.49 8.30 -0.45
CA PHE A 91 4.61 8.65 0.39
C PHE A 91 5.81 9.00 -0.50
N ALA A 92 6.63 9.96 -0.06
CA ALA A 92 7.92 10.21 -0.69
C ALA A 92 8.79 8.95 -0.59
N ASP A 93 8.79 8.34 0.59
CA ASP A 93 9.51 7.10 0.89
C ASP A 93 8.62 6.22 1.77
N GLN A 94 7.89 5.26 1.20
CA GLN A 94 7.13 4.32 2.01
C GLN A 94 8.02 3.15 2.42
N PRO A 95 8.44 3.08 3.69
CA PRO A 95 9.30 2.01 4.14
C PRO A 95 8.55 0.67 4.21
N TYR A 96 9.18 -0.33 3.66
CA TYR A 96 8.91 -1.73 3.88
C TYR A 96 10.16 -2.36 4.46
N ALA A 97 10.01 -3.37 5.31
CA ALA A 97 11.16 -4.05 5.87
C ALA A 97 10.92 -5.55 6.01
N VAL A 98 12.01 -6.32 5.98
CA VAL A 98 12.01 -7.72 6.40
C VAL A 98 12.49 -7.79 7.84
N PHE A 99 11.70 -8.44 8.68
CA PHE A 99 11.99 -8.71 10.08
C PHE A 99 12.21 -10.19 10.32
N VAL A 100 13.11 -10.49 11.26
CA VAL A 100 13.46 -11.83 11.71
C VAL A 100 13.47 -11.91 13.23
N ARG A 101 13.42 -13.13 13.79
CA ARG A 101 13.64 -13.31 15.22
C ARG A 101 15.13 -13.13 15.57
N PRO A 102 15.47 -12.57 16.75
CA PRO A 102 16.86 -12.40 17.19
C PRO A 102 17.67 -13.70 17.26
N ASP A 103 17.00 -14.83 17.43
CA ASP A 103 17.61 -16.16 17.52
C ASP A 103 17.60 -16.96 16.19
N SER A 104 17.19 -16.34 15.10
CA SER A 104 17.11 -16.97 13.77
C SER A 104 18.48 -17.28 13.15
N GLY A 105 19.51 -16.52 13.54
CA GLY A 105 20.84 -16.60 12.92
C GLY A 105 20.94 -15.89 11.57
N ILE A 106 19.90 -15.14 11.16
CA ILE A 106 19.86 -14.31 9.96
C ILE A 106 20.37 -12.92 10.36
N GLU A 107 21.49 -12.49 9.84
CA GLU A 107 22.14 -11.23 10.19
C GLU A 107 21.98 -10.15 9.11
N GLY A 108 21.58 -10.56 7.89
CA GLY A 108 21.41 -9.62 6.77
C GLY A 108 20.67 -10.25 5.58
N PRO A 109 20.40 -9.44 4.53
CA PRO A 109 19.55 -9.86 3.43
C PRO A 109 20.09 -11.07 2.64
N ALA A 110 21.41 -11.26 2.55
CA ALA A 110 21.99 -12.42 1.87
C ALA A 110 21.71 -13.75 2.60
N ASP A 111 21.49 -13.72 3.91
CA ASP A 111 21.15 -14.91 4.70
C ASP A 111 19.71 -15.38 4.47
N LEU A 112 18.89 -14.58 3.77
CA LEU A 112 17.54 -14.94 3.37
C LEU A 112 17.47 -15.85 2.13
N ALA A 113 18.61 -16.17 1.50
CA ALA A 113 18.66 -17.09 0.37
C ALA A 113 18.09 -18.47 0.76
N ASN A 114 17.05 -18.93 0.04
CA ASN A 114 16.28 -20.14 0.32
C ASN A 114 15.52 -20.15 1.67
N VAL A 115 15.39 -19.01 2.35
CA VAL A 115 14.56 -18.86 3.54
C VAL A 115 13.19 -18.33 3.12
N PRO A 116 12.08 -18.98 3.52
CA PRO A 116 10.74 -18.46 3.26
C PRO A 116 10.52 -17.13 3.93
N VAL A 117 10.13 -16.10 3.15
CA VAL A 117 9.76 -14.78 3.65
C VAL A 117 8.25 -14.64 3.60
N GLY A 118 7.64 -14.42 4.77
CA GLY A 118 6.21 -14.24 4.92
C GLY A 118 5.73 -12.91 4.37
N VAL A 119 4.75 -12.95 3.44
CA VAL A 119 4.17 -11.78 2.80
C VAL A 119 2.64 -11.86 2.79
N ASN A 120 1.99 -10.77 2.43
CA ASN A 120 0.63 -10.83 1.93
C ASN A 120 0.66 -11.10 0.42
N ARG A 121 0.24 -12.33 0.03
CA ARG A 121 0.28 -12.78 -1.37
C ARG A 121 -0.62 -11.93 -2.28
N ARG A 122 -0.16 -11.74 -3.52
CA ARG A 122 -0.88 -11.00 -4.55
C ARG A 122 -1.16 -9.54 -4.14
N THR A 123 -0.19 -8.93 -3.49
CA THR A 123 -0.20 -7.53 -3.12
C THR A 123 1.14 -6.88 -3.48
N GLY A 124 1.19 -5.55 -3.40
CA GLY A 124 2.43 -4.82 -3.58
C GLY A 124 3.56 -5.28 -2.67
N GLN A 125 3.25 -5.79 -1.49
CA GLN A 125 4.26 -6.32 -0.57
C GLN A 125 5.00 -7.52 -1.15
N GLU A 126 4.28 -8.46 -1.78
CA GLU A 126 4.89 -9.63 -2.41
C GLU A 126 5.86 -9.21 -3.52
N TYR A 127 5.38 -8.41 -4.46
CA TYR A 127 6.18 -8.03 -5.63
C TYR A 127 7.38 -7.16 -5.27
N THR A 128 7.17 -6.21 -4.36
CA THR A 128 8.26 -5.34 -3.89
C THR A 128 9.30 -6.13 -3.09
N ALA A 129 8.86 -7.07 -2.24
CA ALA A 129 9.77 -7.95 -1.49
C ALA A 129 10.61 -8.84 -2.42
N ILE A 130 10.00 -9.49 -3.40
CA ILE A 130 10.72 -10.30 -4.39
C ILE A 130 11.81 -9.46 -5.04
N ARG A 131 11.45 -8.27 -5.52
CA ARG A 131 12.39 -7.38 -6.19
C ARG A 131 13.54 -6.92 -5.29
N ALA A 132 13.25 -6.57 -4.03
CA ALA A 132 14.26 -6.17 -3.08
C ALA A 132 15.22 -7.33 -2.74
N LEU A 133 14.70 -8.55 -2.59
CA LEU A 133 15.51 -9.73 -2.33
C LEU A 133 16.42 -10.09 -3.51
N GLU A 134 15.97 -9.91 -4.76
CA GLU A 134 16.78 -10.14 -5.96
C GLU A 134 18.03 -9.24 -6.08
N GLU A 135 18.09 -8.17 -5.31
CA GLU A 135 19.30 -7.34 -5.23
C GLU A 135 20.41 -7.97 -4.38
N HIS A 136 20.07 -9.02 -3.62
CA HIS A 136 20.97 -9.67 -2.66
C HIS A 136 21.21 -11.17 -2.90
N MET A 137 20.42 -11.81 -3.77
CA MET A 137 20.50 -13.25 -4.06
C MET A 137 20.02 -13.56 -5.48
N ASP A 138 20.27 -14.75 -5.96
CA ASP A 138 19.79 -15.20 -7.26
C ASP A 138 18.25 -15.40 -7.23
N GLU A 139 17.62 -15.23 -8.39
CA GLU A 139 16.16 -15.30 -8.56
C GLU A 139 15.52 -16.59 -8.04
N ASP A 140 16.20 -17.72 -8.21
CA ASP A 140 15.76 -19.06 -7.79
C ASP A 140 15.97 -19.33 -6.29
N GLU A 141 16.70 -18.45 -5.60
CA GLU A 141 16.89 -18.48 -4.15
C GLU A 141 15.82 -17.68 -3.38
N VAL A 142 15.04 -16.86 -4.07
CA VAL A 142 13.94 -16.07 -3.45
C VAL A 142 12.75 -16.97 -3.17
N VAL A 143 12.42 -17.20 -1.90
CA VAL A 143 11.29 -18.01 -1.45
C VAL A 143 10.27 -17.14 -0.73
N ILE A 144 9.03 -17.13 -1.21
CA ILE A 144 7.94 -16.32 -0.66
C ILE A 144 6.79 -17.21 -0.18
N GLU A 145 6.32 -16.97 1.04
CA GLU A 145 5.17 -17.65 1.63
C GLU A 145 4.05 -16.67 2.02
N GLY A 146 2.79 -17.13 1.93
CA GLY A 146 1.63 -16.34 2.31
C GLY A 146 1.34 -16.46 3.82
N HIS A 147 1.48 -15.36 4.55
CA HIS A 147 1.16 -15.28 5.99
C HIS A 147 0.20 -14.13 6.34
N GLY A 148 -0.53 -13.61 5.38
CA GLY A 148 -1.65 -12.70 5.59
C GLY A 148 -1.33 -11.28 5.97
N MET A 149 -2.18 -10.78 6.87
CA MET A 149 -2.10 -9.42 7.38
C MET A 149 -0.85 -9.22 8.25
N PRO A 150 -0.40 -7.97 8.49
CA PRO A 150 0.76 -7.71 9.34
C PRO A 150 0.69 -8.38 10.71
N THR A 151 -0.48 -8.41 11.34
CA THR A 151 -0.69 -9.09 12.62
C THR A 151 -0.53 -10.61 12.52
N ASP A 152 -0.99 -11.23 11.44
CA ASP A 152 -0.81 -12.67 11.22
C ASP A 152 0.68 -12.99 11.02
N ARG A 153 1.40 -12.15 10.27
CA ARG A 153 2.85 -12.30 10.06
C ARG A 153 3.66 -12.11 11.35
N LEU A 154 3.30 -11.11 12.15
CA LEU A 154 3.93 -10.91 13.47
C LEU A 154 3.71 -12.09 14.41
N ARG A 155 2.51 -12.68 14.41
CA ARG A 155 2.24 -13.91 15.16
C ARG A 155 3.06 -15.08 14.63
N ALA A 156 3.06 -15.31 13.32
CA ALA A 156 3.83 -16.40 12.72
C ALA A 156 5.34 -16.27 13.03
N LEU A 157 5.87 -15.04 13.00
CA LEU A 157 7.26 -14.77 13.38
C LEU A 157 7.51 -15.04 14.86
N ARG A 158 6.65 -14.54 15.77
CA ARG A 158 6.74 -14.75 17.21
C ARG A 158 6.66 -16.23 17.58
N ASP A 159 5.71 -16.94 16.99
CA ASP A 159 5.42 -18.34 17.30
C ASP A 159 6.43 -19.30 16.61
N GLY A 160 7.28 -18.79 15.73
CA GLY A 160 8.33 -19.56 15.04
C GLY A 160 7.82 -20.38 13.86
N ASP A 161 6.64 -20.04 13.33
CA ASP A 161 6.07 -20.68 12.14
C ASP A 161 6.77 -20.24 10.86
N VAL A 162 7.41 -19.06 10.89
CA VAL A 162 8.24 -18.51 9.82
C VAL A 162 9.46 -17.79 10.42
N ASP A 163 10.59 -17.77 9.69
CA ASP A 163 11.82 -17.15 10.16
C ASP A 163 11.94 -15.68 9.77
N ALA A 164 11.27 -15.26 8.70
CA ALA A 164 11.31 -13.91 8.19
C ALA A 164 9.92 -13.45 7.69
N VAL A 165 9.59 -12.18 7.90
CA VAL A 165 8.33 -11.58 7.41
C VAL A 165 8.56 -10.17 6.89
N THR A 166 7.76 -9.75 5.91
CA THR A 166 7.71 -8.36 5.46
C THR A 166 6.70 -7.57 6.29
N LEU A 167 7.03 -6.34 6.60
CA LEU A 167 6.13 -5.39 7.27
C LEU A 167 6.21 -4.01 6.60
N LEU A 168 5.22 -3.18 6.88
CA LEU A 168 5.17 -1.76 6.55
C LEU A 168 4.74 -0.99 7.80
N ASP A 169 5.02 0.31 7.88
CA ASP A 169 4.53 1.11 9.00
C ASP A 169 2.99 1.20 9.01
N PRO A 170 2.41 1.20 10.22
CA PRO A 170 3.05 1.29 11.55
C PRO A 170 3.55 -0.04 12.17
N HIS A 171 3.48 -1.14 11.44
CA HIS A 171 3.87 -2.46 11.98
C HIS A 171 5.39 -2.67 12.04
N ILE A 172 6.18 -1.90 11.27
CA ILE A 172 7.64 -1.85 11.42
C ILE A 172 7.99 -1.42 12.84
N THR A 173 7.43 -0.29 13.27
CA THR A 173 7.65 0.24 14.62
C THR A 173 7.16 -0.74 15.69
N LEU A 174 6.00 -1.38 15.52
CA LEU A 174 5.52 -2.41 16.42
C LEU A 174 6.48 -3.60 16.52
N ALA A 175 7.02 -4.07 15.39
CA ALA A 175 7.97 -5.19 15.37
C ALA A 175 9.27 -4.87 16.14
N GLU A 176 9.77 -3.65 16.02
CA GLU A 176 10.94 -3.18 16.76
C GLU A 176 10.67 -3.17 18.29
N HIS A 177 9.49 -2.71 18.72
CA HIS A 177 9.07 -2.76 20.12
C HIS A 177 8.84 -4.20 20.62
N LEU A 178 8.47 -5.13 19.77
CA LEU A 178 8.39 -6.56 20.09
C LEU A 178 9.77 -7.24 20.12
N GLY A 179 10.84 -6.53 19.77
CA GLY A 179 12.22 -7.03 19.84
C GLY A 179 12.64 -7.86 18.61
N PHE A 180 11.93 -7.78 17.52
CA PHE A 180 12.35 -8.38 16.24
C PHE A 180 13.43 -7.54 15.57
N GLU A 181 14.27 -8.17 14.74
CA GLU A 181 15.41 -7.53 14.08
C GLU A 181 15.10 -7.26 12.62
N LYS A 182 15.36 -6.03 12.17
CA LYS A 182 15.22 -5.60 10.78
C LYS A 182 16.49 -5.96 10.00
N VAL A 183 16.37 -6.77 8.94
CA VAL A 183 17.50 -7.24 8.14
C VAL A 183 17.53 -6.70 6.72
N LEU A 184 16.42 -6.18 6.22
CA LEU A 184 16.32 -5.53 4.92
C LEU A 184 15.28 -4.42 4.99
N GLU A 185 15.58 -3.27 4.39
CA GLU A 185 14.64 -2.17 4.20
C GLU A 185 14.55 -1.84 2.71
N PHE A 186 13.36 -1.54 2.24
CA PHE A 186 13.10 -1.21 0.84
C PHE A 186 11.83 -0.35 0.73
N GLU A 187 11.63 0.25 -0.43
CA GLU A 187 10.54 1.19 -0.66
C GLU A 187 9.50 0.63 -1.64
N ASN A 188 8.26 1.07 -1.48
CA ASN A 188 7.19 0.80 -2.42
C ASN A 188 6.42 2.09 -2.72
N HIS A 189 6.16 2.31 -4.00
CA HIS A 189 5.35 3.44 -4.44
C HIS A 189 3.91 2.99 -4.72
N MET A 190 2.96 3.82 -4.30
CA MET A 190 1.55 3.60 -4.60
C MET A 190 1.20 4.24 -5.94
N GLY A 191 0.37 3.55 -6.70
CA GLY A 191 -0.32 4.14 -7.84
C GLY A 191 -1.74 4.54 -7.46
N VAL A 192 -2.38 5.29 -8.31
CA VAL A 192 -3.81 5.58 -8.23
C VAL A 192 -4.45 5.14 -9.53
N VAL A 193 -5.41 4.23 -9.45
CA VAL A 193 -6.19 3.78 -10.60
C VAL A 193 -7.54 4.47 -10.56
N GLY A 194 -7.93 5.06 -11.67
CA GLY A 194 -9.23 5.68 -11.83
C GLY A 194 -10.02 5.04 -12.94
N ALA A 195 -11.33 5.03 -12.83
CA ALA A 195 -12.20 4.65 -13.93
C ALA A 195 -12.08 5.64 -15.11
N GLU A 196 -12.39 5.20 -16.33
CA GLU A 196 -12.34 6.05 -17.54
C GLU A 196 -13.15 7.35 -17.40
N ALA A 197 -14.18 7.35 -16.54
CA ALA A 197 -15.02 8.53 -16.26
C ALA A 197 -14.35 9.64 -15.46
N LEU A 198 -13.20 9.37 -14.83
CA LEU A 198 -12.45 10.34 -14.00
C LEU A 198 -11.36 11.04 -14.78
N GLU A 199 -11.65 11.51 -15.96
CA GLU A 199 -10.73 12.30 -16.75
C GLU A 199 -11.03 13.81 -16.66
N GLY A 200 -10.08 14.61 -17.08
CA GLY A 200 -10.26 16.05 -17.25
C GLY A 200 -10.40 16.80 -15.94
N GLU A 201 -11.27 17.79 -15.94
CA GLU A 201 -11.46 18.74 -14.81
C GLU A 201 -11.83 18.01 -13.50
N THR A 202 -12.45 16.84 -13.56
CA THR A 202 -12.79 16.07 -12.36
C THR A 202 -11.56 15.49 -11.69
N LEU A 203 -10.67 14.88 -12.48
CA LEU A 203 -9.39 14.39 -11.98
C LEU A 203 -8.53 15.54 -11.47
N ASP A 204 -8.45 16.64 -12.23
CA ASP A 204 -7.69 17.82 -11.82
C ASP A 204 -8.21 18.40 -10.50
N ALA A 205 -9.54 18.45 -10.30
CA ALA A 205 -10.16 18.88 -9.07
C ALA A 205 -9.84 17.93 -7.89
N PHE A 206 -9.92 16.62 -8.12
CA PHE A 206 -9.52 15.62 -7.12
C PHE A 206 -8.05 15.79 -6.72
N MET A 207 -7.17 15.92 -7.70
CA MET A 207 -5.72 16.10 -7.46
C MET A 207 -5.43 17.39 -6.68
N ARG A 208 -6.13 18.50 -6.95
CA ARG A 208 -5.96 19.75 -6.19
C ARG A 208 -6.40 19.59 -4.73
N ALA A 209 -7.54 18.94 -4.48
CA ALA A 209 -8.02 18.67 -3.13
C ALA A 209 -7.07 17.74 -2.36
N TYR A 210 -6.61 16.67 -3.01
CA TYR A 210 -5.66 15.73 -2.44
C TYR A 210 -4.33 16.41 -2.10
N ARG A 211 -3.80 17.25 -3.00
CA ARG A 211 -2.58 18.04 -2.78
C ARG A 211 -2.67 18.91 -1.54
N ARG A 212 -3.80 19.59 -1.31
CA ARG A 212 -4.01 20.41 -0.12
C ARG A 212 -3.91 19.60 1.17
N ALA A 213 -4.44 18.39 1.17
CA ALA A 213 -4.33 17.49 2.32
C ALA A 213 -2.88 17.03 2.56
N VAL A 214 -2.16 16.69 1.51
CA VAL A 214 -0.73 16.34 1.58
C VAL A 214 0.08 17.51 2.15
N GLU A 215 -0.11 18.72 1.62
CA GLU A 215 0.58 19.93 2.09
C GLU A 215 0.25 20.23 3.57
N GLU A 216 -1.00 20.00 4.01
CA GLU A 216 -1.41 20.19 5.40
C GLU A 216 -0.75 19.15 6.33
N ILE A 217 -0.74 17.87 5.95
CA ILE A 217 -0.10 16.82 6.74
C ILE A 217 1.41 17.06 6.84
N ASN A 218 2.08 17.35 5.72
CA ASN A 218 3.52 17.59 5.68
C ASN A 218 3.94 18.85 6.45
N ALA A 219 3.04 19.84 6.60
CA ALA A 219 3.32 21.05 7.37
C ALA A 219 3.31 20.81 8.90
N ASP A 220 2.56 19.85 9.38
CA ASP A 220 2.47 19.49 10.80
C ASP A 220 2.15 17.97 10.95
N PRO A 221 3.10 17.09 10.64
CA PRO A 221 2.88 15.65 10.62
C PRO A 221 2.50 15.10 12.00
N ASP A 222 3.00 15.67 13.09
CA ASP A 222 2.68 15.26 14.45
C ASP A 222 1.20 15.42 14.80
N ALA A 223 0.51 16.38 14.19
CA ALA A 223 -0.93 16.58 14.38
C ALA A 223 -1.77 15.43 13.81
N TYR A 224 -1.19 14.60 12.95
CA TYR A 224 -1.87 13.48 12.25
C TYR A 224 -1.40 12.10 12.71
N ARG A 225 -0.53 12.03 13.71
CA ARG A 225 0.03 10.77 14.23
C ARG A 225 -1.03 9.76 14.64
N ASP A 226 -2.07 10.18 15.34
CA ASP A 226 -3.14 9.27 15.77
C ASP A 226 -3.93 8.70 14.58
N GLN A 227 -4.22 9.53 13.57
CA GLN A 227 -4.90 9.07 12.35
C GLN A 227 -4.00 8.15 11.50
N TYR A 228 -2.69 8.40 11.49
CA TYR A 228 -1.71 7.52 10.85
C TYR A 228 -1.67 6.14 11.51
N LEU A 229 -1.82 6.08 12.82
CA LEU A 229 -1.82 4.87 13.63
C LEU A 229 -3.17 4.13 13.68
N ASP A 230 -4.21 4.65 13.04
CA ASP A 230 -5.58 4.10 13.13
C ASP A 230 -5.65 2.60 12.80
N MET A 231 -4.83 2.12 11.84
CA MET A 231 -4.74 0.71 11.52
C MET A 231 -4.19 -0.10 12.69
N LEU A 232 -3.16 0.40 13.36
CA LEU A 232 -2.53 -0.27 14.50
C LEU A 232 -3.49 -0.40 15.69
N TRP A 233 -4.27 0.66 15.96
CA TRP A 233 -5.28 0.62 17.04
C TRP A 233 -6.41 -0.35 16.73
N LYS A 234 -6.82 -0.47 15.47
CA LYS A 234 -7.78 -1.50 15.04
C LYS A 234 -7.19 -2.92 15.13
N ASP A 235 -5.88 -3.05 14.93
CA ASP A 235 -5.19 -4.33 15.10
C ASP A 235 -5.08 -4.75 16.57
N GLU A 236 -4.91 -3.81 17.50
CA GLU A 236 -4.99 -4.09 18.93
C GLU A 236 -6.34 -4.71 19.33
N GLU A 237 -7.46 -4.25 18.74
CA GLU A 237 -8.79 -4.82 18.99
C GLU A 237 -8.93 -6.27 18.51
N VAL A 238 -8.30 -6.63 17.39
CA VAL A 238 -8.44 -7.96 16.75
C VAL A 238 -7.32 -8.94 17.09
N ALA A 239 -6.19 -8.41 17.55
CA ALA A 239 -5.00 -9.18 17.89
C ALA A 239 -4.37 -8.73 19.22
N PRO A 240 -5.15 -8.63 20.33
CA PRO A 240 -4.67 -8.07 21.58
C PRO A 240 -3.43 -8.81 22.14
N ASP A 241 -3.28 -10.08 21.82
CA ASP A 241 -2.13 -10.90 22.22
C ASP A 241 -0.77 -10.42 21.69
N LEU A 242 -0.76 -9.59 20.65
CA LEU A 242 0.46 -8.93 20.16
C LEU A 242 0.83 -7.68 20.97
N PHE A 243 -0.11 -7.15 21.75
CA PHE A 243 0.04 -5.91 22.50
C PHE A 243 0.17 -6.12 24.01
N ASP A 244 0.00 -7.37 24.50
CA ASP A 244 0.04 -7.69 25.93
C ASP A 244 1.30 -7.21 26.66
N ASP A 245 2.46 -7.24 25.99
CA ASP A 245 3.77 -6.84 26.54
C ASP A 245 4.32 -5.56 25.89
N VAL A 246 3.49 -4.82 25.13
CA VAL A 246 3.89 -3.61 24.41
C VAL A 246 3.47 -2.37 25.16
N ASP A 247 4.41 -1.44 25.33
CA ASP A 247 4.08 -0.08 25.77
C ASP A 247 3.51 0.72 24.59
N VAL A 248 2.18 0.74 24.50
CA VAL A 248 1.44 1.38 23.40
C VAL A 248 1.75 2.89 23.31
N ASP A 249 1.95 3.56 24.45
CA ASP A 249 2.34 4.97 24.46
C ASP A 249 3.76 5.16 23.91
N ALA A 250 4.68 4.24 24.21
CA ALA A 250 6.02 4.26 23.64
C ALA A 250 6.03 4.02 22.13
N VAL A 251 5.21 3.08 21.61
CA VAL A 251 5.02 2.88 20.17
C VAL A 251 4.52 4.16 19.52
N ARG A 252 3.48 4.76 20.08
CA ARG A 252 2.90 6.01 19.59
C ARG A 252 3.93 7.15 19.53
N ASP A 253 4.74 7.28 20.57
CA ASP A 253 5.72 8.38 20.68
C ASP A 253 6.95 8.17 19.77
N SER A 254 7.25 6.94 19.39
CA SER A 254 8.41 6.60 18.55
C SER A 254 8.10 6.67 17.05
N ILE A 255 6.82 6.65 16.64
CA ILE A 255 6.49 6.66 15.22
C ILE A 255 6.63 8.06 14.62
N GLU A 256 7.22 8.14 13.46
CA GLU A 256 7.30 9.34 12.64
C GLU A 256 6.33 9.21 11.47
N VAL A 257 5.43 10.19 11.33
CA VAL A 257 4.55 10.26 10.15
C VAL A 257 5.41 10.65 8.95
N PRO A 258 5.52 9.80 7.92
CA PRO A 258 6.39 10.07 6.79
C PRO A 258 5.88 11.24 5.94
N GLU A 259 6.78 11.83 5.17
CA GLU A 259 6.41 12.83 4.18
C GLU A 259 5.58 12.18 3.07
N TYR A 260 4.40 12.73 2.80
CA TYR A 260 3.54 12.30 1.70
C TYR A 260 3.95 13.00 0.41
N GLU A 261 3.95 12.25 -0.68
CA GLU A 261 4.15 12.82 -2.00
C GLU A 261 2.95 13.63 -2.47
N VAL A 262 3.24 14.77 -3.07
CA VAL A 262 2.23 15.52 -3.83
C VAL A 262 1.85 14.66 -5.04
N PRO A 263 0.55 14.37 -5.24
CA PRO A 263 0.13 13.53 -6.34
C PRO A 263 0.48 14.19 -7.69
N GLU A 264 1.07 13.38 -8.56
CA GLU A 264 1.46 13.75 -9.91
C GLU A 264 0.79 12.82 -10.93
N LEU A 265 0.76 13.23 -12.18
CA LEU A 265 0.32 12.32 -13.25
C LEU A 265 1.27 11.11 -13.33
N ALA A 266 0.71 9.97 -13.70
CA ALA A 266 1.47 8.73 -13.80
C ALA A 266 2.64 8.88 -14.78
N ASP A 267 3.83 8.45 -14.35
CA ASP A 267 5.03 8.43 -15.18
C ASP A 267 5.09 7.11 -15.96
N ARG A 268 4.95 7.22 -17.26
CA ARG A 268 4.97 6.07 -18.16
C ARG A 268 6.30 5.32 -18.13
N GLU A 269 7.43 6.01 -18.10
CA GLU A 269 8.76 5.39 -18.16
C GLU A 269 9.02 4.52 -16.90
N ASP A 270 8.60 5.02 -15.75
CA ASP A 270 8.66 4.28 -14.50
C ASP A 270 7.75 3.03 -14.53
N LEU A 271 6.54 3.17 -15.06
CA LEU A 271 5.59 2.06 -15.19
C LEU A 271 6.04 1.01 -16.21
N ASP A 272 6.64 1.42 -17.34
CA ASP A 272 7.22 0.51 -18.34
C ASP A 272 8.29 -0.40 -17.72
N TYR A 273 9.16 0.16 -16.88
CA TYR A 273 10.19 -0.62 -16.18
C TYR A 273 9.60 -1.71 -15.27
N HIS A 274 8.53 -1.39 -14.54
CA HIS A 274 7.84 -2.34 -13.68
C HIS A 274 7.08 -3.40 -14.49
N LEU A 275 6.43 -2.98 -15.58
CA LEU A 275 5.74 -3.88 -16.48
C LEU A 275 6.69 -4.91 -17.11
N ASP A 276 7.88 -4.48 -17.56
CA ASP A 276 8.89 -5.35 -18.13
C ASP A 276 9.43 -6.37 -17.11
N TRP A 277 9.60 -5.96 -15.86
CA TRP A 277 9.97 -6.87 -14.78
C TRP A 277 8.88 -7.92 -14.53
N MET A 278 7.61 -7.51 -14.48
CA MET A 278 6.48 -8.41 -14.29
C MET A 278 6.34 -9.42 -15.44
N LYS A 279 6.54 -8.99 -16.69
CA LYS A 279 6.55 -9.89 -17.85
C LYS A 279 7.64 -10.94 -17.75
N ARG A 280 8.89 -10.55 -17.45
CA ARG A 280 10.00 -11.49 -17.28
C ARG A 280 9.72 -12.55 -16.19
N ARG A 281 8.99 -12.16 -15.15
CA ARG A 281 8.58 -13.03 -14.05
C ARG A 281 7.28 -13.80 -14.31
N GLN A 282 6.65 -13.62 -15.46
CA GLN A 282 5.36 -14.25 -15.80
C GLN A 282 4.25 -13.90 -14.78
N LEU A 283 4.30 -12.70 -14.22
CA LEU A 283 3.31 -12.16 -13.27
C LEU A 283 2.17 -11.42 -13.98
N ILE A 284 2.37 -11.08 -15.24
CA ILE A 284 1.42 -10.47 -16.16
C ILE A 284 1.67 -11.04 -17.57
N ASP A 285 0.69 -10.97 -18.45
CA ASP A 285 0.81 -11.47 -19.82
C ASP A 285 1.92 -10.76 -20.62
N ASP A 286 2.61 -11.49 -21.48
CA ASP A 286 3.70 -10.95 -22.31
C ASP A 286 3.25 -9.84 -23.26
N ASP A 287 1.97 -9.85 -23.66
CA ASP A 287 1.35 -8.88 -24.56
C ASP A 287 0.72 -7.68 -23.82
N ALA A 288 0.85 -7.59 -22.51
CA ALA A 288 0.39 -6.44 -21.75
C ALA A 288 0.98 -5.14 -22.31
N ASP A 289 0.11 -4.16 -22.55
CA ASP A 289 0.46 -2.92 -23.25
C ASP A 289 0.28 -1.71 -22.32
N ILE A 290 1.35 -0.99 -22.09
CA ILE A 290 1.35 0.21 -21.24
C ILE A 290 0.37 1.28 -21.76
N ASP A 291 0.16 1.38 -23.07
CA ASP A 291 -0.79 2.32 -23.69
C ASP A 291 -2.25 1.99 -23.36
N ALA A 292 -2.51 0.71 -23.04
CA ALA A 292 -3.83 0.27 -22.57
C ALA A 292 -4.00 0.44 -21.06
N ILE A 293 -2.90 0.56 -20.31
CA ILE A 293 -2.90 0.61 -18.85
C ILE A 293 -2.90 2.05 -18.33
N VAL A 294 -2.14 2.93 -18.94
CA VAL A 294 -1.95 4.31 -18.46
C VAL A 294 -2.84 5.28 -19.22
N SER A 295 -3.47 6.19 -18.49
CA SER A 295 -4.23 7.27 -19.13
C SER A 295 -3.30 8.10 -20.04
N PRO A 296 -3.72 8.43 -21.26
CA PRO A 296 -2.88 9.22 -22.14
C PRO A 296 -2.54 10.56 -21.48
N LEU A 297 -1.25 10.85 -21.37
CA LEU A 297 -0.75 12.14 -20.91
C LEU A 297 -1.33 13.23 -21.83
N ARG A 298 -1.91 14.29 -21.24
CA ARG A 298 -2.42 15.45 -21.96
C ARG A 298 -1.30 16.38 -22.44
#